data_27e91ce9931f50b40b15b3d1b57590ab
#
_entry.id   27e91ce9931f50b40b15b3d1b57590ab
#
_cell.length_a   1.000
_cell.length_b   1.000
_cell.length_c   1.000
_cell.angle_alpha   90.00
_cell.angle_beta   90.00
_cell.angle_gamma   90.00
#
_symmetry.space_group_name_H-M   'P 1'
#
loop_
_entity.id
_entity.type
_entity.pdbx_description
1 polymer ?
#
loop_
_entity_poly.entity_id
_entity_poly.type
_entity_poly.pdbx_seq_one_letter_code
_entity_poly.pdbx_strand_id
1 'polypeptide(L)'
;AFLAKPDWWAVAKATFVPQISFTSEYITTIVAILGTTISPYLFFWEASEEVEEEKSEGRTKLSERKGATDIEIKKEKIDTIVGMLFCNVVFYFVILAAGATLHVSGKTDIQSATDAAQALRPLAGNFATVLFGIGLIGAGLLAVPVLTGSAAYAVAETFGWPSGLDEKPRHAKKFYGVIAASTIIGVLIDFAGINPISALFWTAVINGVVAPPLLVV
;
A
#
# COMPACT_ATOMS: atom_id res chain seq x y z
N ALA A 1 2.60 -13.23 -14.47
CA ALA A 1 3.65 -12.86 -15.42
C ALA A 1 4.04 -14.02 -16.34
N PHE A 2 4.38 -15.21 -15.83
CA PHE A 2 4.79 -16.36 -16.67
C PHE A 2 3.70 -16.81 -17.67
N LEU A 3 2.45 -16.80 -17.27
CA LEU A 3 1.32 -17.11 -18.14
C LEU A 3 1.09 -16.09 -19.26
N ALA A 4 1.54 -14.87 -19.07
CA ALA A 4 1.47 -13.80 -20.07
C ALA A 4 2.50 -13.95 -21.19
N LYS A 5 3.45 -14.89 -21.06
CA LYS A 5 4.52 -15.20 -22.03
C LYS A 5 5.19 -13.94 -22.61
N PRO A 6 5.66 -12.99 -21.75
CA PRO A 6 6.33 -11.81 -22.25
C PRO A 6 7.62 -12.19 -22.97
N ASP A 7 8.09 -11.32 -23.85
CA ASP A 7 9.45 -11.43 -24.39
C ASP A 7 10.46 -11.12 -23.25
N TRP A 8 11.02 -12.15 -22.66
CA TRP A 8 11.95 -12.03 -21.53
C TRP A 8 13.20 -11.24 -21.85
N TRP A 9 13.64 -11.25 -23.11
CA TRP A 9 14.79 -10.45 -23.53
C TRP A 9 14.44 -8.97 -23.53
N ALA A 10 13.29 -8.60 -24.10
CA ALA A 10 12.78 -7.25 -24.06
C ALA A 10 12.55 -6.76 -22.62
N VAL A 11 12.02 -7.62 -21.75
CA VAL A 11 11.83 -7.33 -20.34
C VAL A 11 13.16 -7.05 -19.64
N ALA A 12 14.16 -7.92 -19.82
CA ALA A 12 15.49 -7.73 -19.23
C ALA A 12 16.12 -6.42 -19.73
N LYS A 13 16.08 -6.17 -21.03
CA LYS A 13 16.59 -4.94 -21.61
C LYS A 13 15.91 -3.69 -21.03
N ALA A 14 14.58 -3.69 -20.96
CA ALA A 14 13.83 -2.55 -20.44
C ALA A 14 14.04 -2.33 -18.92
N THR A 15 14.31 -3.40 -18.17
CA THR A 15 14.61 -3.32 -16.74
C THR A 15 15.94 -2.65 -16.47
N PHE A 16 16.97 -3.00 -17.24
CA PHE A 16 18.32 -2.45 -17.03
C PHE A 16 18.62 -1.18 -17.85
N VAL A 17 17.88 -0.97 -18.93
CA VAL A 17 18.01 0.22 -19.81
C VAL A 17 16.61 0.81 -20.04
N PRO A 18 16.03 1.48 -19.01
CA PRO A 18 14.70 2.04 -19.12
C PRO A 18 14.68 3.20 -20.13
N GLN A 19 13.59 3.29 -20.88
CA GLN A 19 13.32 4.46 -21.72
C GLN A 19 12.68 5.55 -20.85
N ILE A 20 13.40 6.63 -20.64
CA ILE A 20 12.92 7.75 -19.81
C ILE A 20 12.27 8.79 -20.71
N SER A 21 11.08 9.21 -20.36
CA SER A 21 10.36 10.32 -20.99
C SER A 21 10.12 11.44 -19.97
N PHE A 22 10.25 12.69 -20.39
CA PHE A 22 10.01 13.87 -19.53
C PHE A 22 8.63 14.49 -19.77
N THR A 23 7.66 13.69 -20.21
CA THR A 23 6.27 14.15 -20.30
C THR A 23 5.65 14.23 -18.91
N SER A 24 4.70 15.16 -18.74
CA SER A 24 3.98 15.32 -17.46
C SER A 24 3.32 14.03 -17.03
N GLU A 25 2.72 13.28 -17.95
CA GLU A 25 2.07 12.00 -17.70
C GLU A 25 3.05 10.95 -17.18
N TYR A 26 4.22 10.83 -17.82
CA TYR A 26 5.25 9.88 -17.39
C TYR A 26 5.77 10.22 -16.00
N ILE A 27 6.08 11.48 -15.73
CA ILE A 27 6.57 11.94 -14.42
C ILE A 27 5.53 11.69 -13.34
N THR A 28 4.26 12.04 -13.58
CA THR A 28 3.16 11.82 -12.64
C THR A 28 2.98 10.32 -12.34
N THR A 29 3.10 9.46 -13.36
CA THR A 29 3.02 8.00 -13.19
C THR A 29 4.19 7.47 -12.35
N ILE A 30 5.42 7.95 -12.58
CA ILE A 30 6.58 7.58 -11.75
C ILE A 30 6.39 8.02 -10.30
N VAL A 31 5.90 9.23 -10.08
CA VAL A 31 5.58 9.72 -8.72
C VAL A 31 4.50 8.84 -8.05
N ALA A 32 3.46 8.45 -8.79
CA ALA A 32 2.45 7.54 -8.29
C ALA A 32 3.03 6.16 -7.94
N ILE A 33 3.90 5.60 -8.78
CA ILE A 33 4.60 4.33 -8.52
C ILE A 33 5.43 4.42 -7.24
N LEU A 34 6.21 5.49 -7.08
CA LEU A 34 6.98 5.73 -5.86
C LEU A 34 6.08 5.90 -4.64
N GLY A 35 4.95 6.61 -4.78
CA GLY A 35 3.98 6.81 -3.71
C GLY A 35 3.23 5.55 -3.27
N THR A 36 3.13 4.54 -4.13
CA THR A 36 2.59 3.23 -3.74
C THR A 36 3.61 2.36 -3.02
N THR A 37 4.90 2.56 -3.28
CA THR A 37 5.99 1.80 -2.65
C THR A 37 6.47 2.44 -1.36
N ILE A 38 6.47 3.77 -1.28
CA ILE A 38 6.86 4.55 -0.10
C ILE A 38 5.60 5.24 0.42
N SER A 39 4.79 4.48 1.16
CA SER A 39 3.50 5.00 1.64
C SER A 39 3.67 5.64 3.02
N PRO A 40 3.48 6.98 3.14
CA PRO A 40 3.71 7.69 4.40
C PRO A 40 2.90 7.17 5.58
N TYR A 41 1.72 6.63 5.34
CA TYR A 41 0.87 6.07 6.39
C TYR A 41 1.51 4.86 7.10
N LEU A 42 2.39 4.12 6.43
CA LEU A 42 3.12 3.00 7.04
C LEU A 42 4.07 3.47 8.14
N PHE A 43 4.62 4.66 8.06
CA PHE A 43 5.48 5.19 9.12
C PHE A 43 4.73 5.36 10.45
N PHE A 44 3.51 5.85 10.40
CA PHE A 44 2.66 5.99 11.59
C PHE A 44 2.21 4.63 12.13
N TRP A 45 1.85 3.72 11.23
CA TRP A 45 1.45 2.37 11.60
C TRP A 45 2.59 1.63 12.28
N GLU A 46 3.73 1.50 11.61
CA GLU A 46 4.89 0.77 12.08
C GLU A 46 5.41 1.31 13.42
N ALA A 47 5.58 2.63 13.52
CA ALA A 47 6.04 3.25 14.75
C ALA A 47 5.07 3.03 15.94
N SER A 48 3.77 2.97 15.66
CA SER A 48 2.77 2.73 16.71
C SER A 48 2.73 1.27 17.12
N GLU A 49 2.84 0.33 16.17
CA GLU A 49 2.90 -1.11 16.47
C GLU A 49 4.16 -1.48 17.24
N GLU A 50 5.31 -0.92 16.88
CA GLU A 50 6.55 -1.10 17.64
C GLU A 50 6.38 -0.68 19.12
N VAL A 51 5.74 0.47 19.35
CA VAL A 51 5.43 0.92 20.71
C VAL A 51 4.48 -0.03 21.44
N GLU A 52 3.50 -0.62 20.74
CA GLU A 52 2.58 -1.59 21.35
C GLU A 52 3.29 -2.91 21.64
N GLU A 53 4.17 -3.39 20.76
CA GLU A 53 4.99 -4.59 20.98
C GLU A 53 5.88 -4.42 22.23
N GLU A 54 6.62 -3.31 22.33
CA GLU A 54 7.44 -2.99 23.51
C GLU A 54 6.62 -2.94 24.82
N LYS A 55 5.41 -2.38 24.77
CA LYS A 55 4.50 -2.38 25.92
C LYS A 55 4.06 -3.79 26.29
N SER A 56 3.79 -4.65 25.31
CA SER A 56 3.39 -6.04 25.51
C SER A 56 4.50 -6.87 26.17
N GLU A 57 5.77 -6.53 25.88
CA GLU A 57 6.96 -7.08 26.51
C GLU A 57 7.22 -6.55 27.93
N GLY A 58 6.38 -5.64 28.43
CA GLY A 58 6.45 -5.05 29.76
C GLY A 58 7.19 -3.72 29.85
N ARG A 59 7.69 -3.17 28.74
CA ARG A 59 8.33 -1.84 28.66
C ARG A 59 7.29 -0.72 28.64
N THR A 60 6.57 -0.53 29.73
CA THR A 60 5.42 0.40 29.77
C THR A 60 5.83 1.87 29.83
N LYS A 61 7.01 2.17 30.40
CA LYS A 61 7.49 3.54 30.56
C LYS A 61 8.36 3.96 29.38
N LEU A 62 8.27 5.23 29.00
CA LEU A 62 9.09 5.81 27.92
C LEU A 62 10.60 5.63 28.17
N SER A 63 11.05 5.67 29.43
CA SER A 63 12.45 5.46 29.79
C SER A 63 12.94 4.02 29.53
N GLU A 64 12.03 3.04 29.53
CA GLU A 64 12.31 1.63 29.30
C GLU A 64 12.35 1.30 27.81
N ARG A 65 11.77 2.17 26.98
CA ARG A 65 11.73 2.06 25.51
C ARG A 65 12.77 2.91 24.79
N LYS A 66 13.72 3.52 25.51
CA LYS A 66 14.80 4.31 24.91
C LYS A 66 15.99 3.41 24.58
N GLY A 67 16.36 3.42 23.31
CA GLY A 67 17.48 2.65 22.78
C GLY A 67 17.06 1.24 22.38
N ALA A 68 17.85 0.63 21.51
CA ALA A 68 17.64 -0.73 21.03
C ALA A 68 18.93 -1.52 21.19
N THR A 69 18.82 -2.81 21.46
CA THR A 69 19.95 -3.73 21.48
C THR A 69 20.42 -4.08 20.06
N ASP A 70 21.67 -4.52 19.91
CA ASP A 70 22.18 -4.96 18.61
C ASP A 70 21.39 -6.16 18.05
N ILE A 71 20.76 -6.94 18.90
CA ILE A 71 19.91 -8.09 18.51
C ILE A 71 18.60 -7.59 17.92
N GLU A 72 17.94 -6.62 18.56
CA GLU A 72 16.72 -5.99 18.08
C GLU A 72 16.99 -5.31 16.72
N ILE A 73 18.01 -4.49 16.63
CA ILE A 73 18.40 -3.83 15.37
C ILE A 73 18.68 -4.84 14.25
N LYS A 74 19.29 -5.98 14.57
CA LYS A 74 19.55 -7.02 13.57
C LYS A 74 18.27 -7.71 13.12
N LYS A 75 17.33 -7.97 14.04
CA LYS A 75 16.03 -8.57 13.76
C LYS A 75 15.25 -7.66 12.81
N GLU A 76 15.12 -6.37 13.15
CA GLU A 76 14.43 -5.37 12.35
C GLU A 76 15.03 -5.18 10.95
N LYS A 77 16.37 -5.17 10.84
CA LYS A 77 17.03 -5.11 9.53
C LYS A 77 16.73 -6.31 8.65
N ILE A 78 16.69 -7.51 9.23
CA ILE A 78 16.39 -8.74 8.46
C ILE A 78 14.93 -8.70 8.01
N ASP A 79 14.02 -8.36 8.89
CA ASP A 79 12.59 -8.27 8.60
C ASP A 79 12.33 -7.25 7.49
N THR A 80 12.83 -6.04 7.65
CA THR A 80 12.73 -4.97 6.63
C THR A 80 13.29 -5.42 5.28
N ILE A 81 14.49 -6.00 5.24
CA ILE A 81 15.12 -6.42 3.98
C ILE A 81 14.29 -7.52 3.31
N VAL A 82 13.84 -8.53 4.06
CA VAL A 82 13.06 -9.64 3.53
C VAL A 82 11.68 -9.16 3.06
N GLY A 83 10.99 -8.37 3.87
CA GLY A 83 9.69 -7.82 3.55
C GLY A 83 9.73 -6.92 2.32
N MET A 84 10.67 -5.98 2.29
CA MET A 84 10.83 -5.05 1.16
C MET A 84 11.26 -5.76 -0.12
N LEU A 85 12.16 -6.74 -0.04
CA LEU A 85 12.56 -7.53 -1.20
C LEU A 85 11.36 -8.28 -1.78
N PHE A 86 10.60 -8.98 -0.94
CA PHE A 86 9.42 -9.72 -1.36
C PHE A 86 8.36 -8.80 -1.98
N CYS A 87 8.07 -7.68 -1.33
CA CYS A 87 7.11 -6.67 -1.83
C CYS A 87 7.52 -6.13 -3.20
N ASN A 88 8.79 -5.73 -3.37
CA ASN A 88 9.28 -5.20 -4.65
C ASN A 88 9.28 -6.25 -5.77
N VAL A 89 9.60 -7.51 -5.45
CA VAL A 89 9.52 -8.62 -6.42
C VAL A 89 8.07 -8.82 -6.88
N VAL A 90 7.11 -8.88 -5.95
CA VAL A 90 5.69 -9.02 -6.28
C VAL A 90 5.22 -7.84 -7.12
N PHE A 91 5.54 -6.62 -6.71
CA PHE A 91 5.18 -5.40 -7.41
C PHE A 91 5.72 -5.35 -8.85
N TYR A 92 7.01 -5.71 -9.03
CA TYR A 92 7.62 -5.84 -10.34
C TYR A 92 6.84 -6.79 -11.25
N PHE A 93 6.49 -7.98 -10.74
CA PHE A 93 5.73 -8.96 -11.52
C PHE A 93 4.28 -8.55 -11.77
N VAL A 94 3.67 -7.73 -10.91
CA VAL A 94 2.34 -7.14 -11.15
C VAL A 94 2.41 -6.16 -12.32
N ILE A 95 3.38 -5.24 -12.31
CA ILE A 95 3.57 -4.28 -13.41
C ILE A 95 3.86 -5.01 -14.73
N LEU A 96 4.76 -6.00 -14.69
CA LEU A 96 5.10 -6.80 -15.86
C LEU A 96 3.88 -7.55 -16.40
N ALA A 97 3.07 -8.14 -15.53
CA ALA A 97 1.85 -8.84 -15.95
C ALA A 97 0.85 -7.88 -16.58
N ALA A 98 0.62 -6.72 -15.97
CA ALA A 98 -0.26 -5.69 -16.49
C ALA A 98 0.22 -5.18 -17.86
N GLY A 99 1.50 -4.86 -18.00
CA GLY A 99 2.10 -4.43 -19.27
C GLY A 99 1.98 -5.47 -20.38
N ALA A 100 2.31 -6.73 -20.06
CA ALA A 100 2.27 -7.83 -21.03
C ALA A 100 0.85 -8.26 -21.44
N THR A 101 -0.18 -7.87 -20.71
CA THR A 101 -1.58 -8.26 -21.01
C THR A 101 -2.44 -7.08 -21.43
N LEU A 102 -2.56 -6.08 -20.57
CA LEU A 102 -3.42 -4.92 -20.75
C LEU A 102 -2.92 -4.02 -21.89
N HIS A 103 -1.66 -3.63 -21.80
CA HIS A 103 -1.05 -2.73 -22.78
C HIS A 103 -0.98 -3.38 -24.18
N VAL A 104 -0.57 -4.64 -24.26
CA VAL A 104 -0.49 -5.39 -25.53
C VAL A 104 -1.88 -5.59 -26.16
N SER A 105 -2.94 -5.72 -25.35
CA SER A 105 -4.32 -5.82 -25.84
C SER A 105 -4.96 -4.46 -26.21
N GLY A 106 -4.19 -3.36 -26.12
CA GLY A 106 -4.65 -2.02 -26.42
C GLY A 106 -5.58 -1.39 -25.36
N LYS A 107 -5.74 -2.05 -24.20
CA LYS A 107 -6.49 -1.51 -23.06
C LYS A 107 -5.58 -0.69 -22.18
N THR A 108 -5.47 0.59 -22.48
CA THR A 108 -4.62 1.54 -21.74
C THR A 108 -5.42 2.33 -20.68
N ASP A 109 -6.74 2.38 -20.81
CA ASP A 109 -7.64 3.07 -19.88
C ASP A 109 -8.47 2.04 -19.11
N ILE A 110 -8.14 1.86 -17.84
CA ILE A 110 -8.83 0.96 -16.91
C ILE A 110 -9.66 1.83 -15.97
N GLN A 111 -10.97 1.79 -16.13
CA GLN A 111 -11.91 2.61 -15.36
C GLN A 111 -12.53 1.86 -14.18
N SER A 112 -12.46 0.53 -14.18
CA SER A 112 -13.09 -0.28 -13.15
C SER A 112 -12.31 -1.57 -12.84
N ALA A 113 -12.55 -2.13 -11.65
CA ALA A 113 -12.06 -3.46 -11.28
C ALA A 113 -12.54 -4.55 -12.27
N THR A 114 -13.72 -4.39 -12.82
CA THR A 114 -14.26 -5.30 -13.85
C THR A 114 -13.45 -5.24 -15.14
N ASP A 115 -13.02 -4.06 -15.58
CA ASP A 115 -12.17 -3.89 -16.77
C ASP A 115 -10.82 -4.58 -16.56
N ALA A 116 -10.22 -4.39 -15.37
CA ALA A 116 -8.98 -5.06 -15.00
C ALA A 116 -9.14 -6.59 -15.00
N ALA A 117 -10.23 -7.11 -14.44
CA ALA A 117 -10.54 -8.55 -14.46
C ALA A 117 -10.74 -9.09 -15.87
N GLN A 118 -11.47 -8.38 -16.73
CA GLN A 118 -11.70 -8.77 -18.13
C GLN A 118 -10.41 -8.80 -18.93
N ALA A 119 -9.49 -7.90 -18.66
CA ALA A 119 -8.20 -7.85 -19.33
C ALA A 119 -7.29 -9.05 -18.98
N LEU A 120 -7.56 -9.74 -17.87
CA LEU A 120 -6.89 -11.00 -17.51
C LEU A 120 -7.53 -12.25 -18.16
N ARG A 121 -8.67 -12.11 -18.84
CA ARG A 121 -9.35 -13.21 -19.52
C ARG A 121 -8.47 -14.01 -20.48
N PRO A 122 -7.60 -13.41 -21.30
CA PRO A 122 -6.71 -14.17 -22.17
C PRO A 122 -5.76 -15.11 -21.43
N LEU A 123 -5.48 -14.85 -20.14
CA LEU A 123 -4.59 -15.64 -19.31
C LEU A 123 -5.30 -16.71 -18.47
N ALA A 124 -6.45 -16.37 -17.90
CA ALA A 124 -7.16 -17.21 -16.93
C ALA A 124 -8.56 -17.65 -17.42
N GLY A 125 -8.91 -17.34 -18.67
CA GLY A 125 -10.20 -17.71 -19.25
C GLY A 125 -11.38 -17.14 -18.44
N ASN A 126 -12.44 -17.93 -18.29
CA ASN A 126 -13.63 -17.52 -17.55
C ASN A 126 -13.41 -17.38 -16.04
N PHE A 127 -12.33 -17.94 -15.50
CA PHE A 127 -11.97 -17.80 -14.09
C PHE A 127 -11.28 -16.48 -13.74
N ALA A 128 -10.88 -15.69 -14.74
CA ALA A 128 -10.18 -14.41 -14.51
C ALA A 128 -10.92 -13.50 -13.54
N THR A 129 -12.23 -13.34 -13.73
CA THR A 129 -13.05 -12.47 -12.88
C THR A 129 -13.14 -12.99 -11.43
N VAL A 130 -13.28 -14.31 -11.26
CA VAL A 130 -13.36 -14.92 -9.93
C VAL A 130 -12.02 -14.80 -9.20
N LEU A 131 -10.91 -15.14 -9.87
CA LEU A 131 -9.56 -15.02 -9.29
C LEU A 131 -9.21 -13.59 -8.92
N PHE A 132 -9.53 -12.65 -9.80
CA PHE A 132 -9.31 -11.23 -9.53
C PHE A 132 -10.17 -10.73 -8.36
N GLY A 133 -11.46 -11.13 -8.32
CA GLY A 133 -12.37 -10.78 -7.24
C GLY A 133 -11.91 -11.30 -5.89
N ILE A 134 -11.47 -12.56 -5.80
CA ILE A 134 -10.92 -13.12 -4.56
C ILE A 134 -9.66 -12.37 -4.15
N GLY A 135 -8.77 -12.05 -5.09
CA GLY A 135 -7.57 -11.26 -4.83
C GLY A 135 -7.89 -9.87 -4.31
N LEU A 136 -8.87 -9.19 -4.91
CA LEU A 136 -9.32 -7.86 -4.50
C LEU A 136 -9.95 -7.87 -3.09
N ILE A 137 -10.79 -8.87 -2.79
CA ILE A 137 -11.36 -9.05 -1.45
C ILE A 137 -10.24 -9.29 -0.42
N GLY A 138 -9.29 -10.19 -0.73
CA GLY A 138 -8.16 -10.46 0.16
C GLY A 138 -7.29 -9.23 0.40
N ALA A 139 -6.97 -8.47 -0.66
CA ALA A 139 -6.24 -7.22 -0.54
C ALA A 139 -7.00 -6.18 0.30
N GLY A 140 -8.32 -6.05 0.12
CA GLY A 140 -9.16 -5.15 0.90
C GLY A 140 -9.20 -5.53 2.39
N LEU A 141 -9.33 -6.81 2.71
CA LEU A 141 -9.34 -7.30 4.09
C LEU A 141 -8.02 -7.00 4.83
N LEU A 142 -6.89 -6.95 4.11
CA LEU A 142 -5.60 -6.60 4.68
C LEU A 142 -5.38 -5.07 4.70
N ALA A 143 -5.66 -4.40 3.60
CA ALA A 143 -5.31 -2.99 3.44
C ALA A 143 -6.25 -2.04 4.23
N VAL A 144 -7.55 -2.32 4.29
CA VAL A 144 -8.51 -1.42 4.94
C VAL A 144 -8.21 -1.23 6.42
N PRO A 145 -7.98 -2.30 7.25
CA PRO A 145 -7.61 -2.12 8.65
C PRO A 145 -6.32 -1.33 8.84
N VAL A 146 -5.28 -1.61 8.04
CA VAL A 146 -3.99 -0.92 8.13
C VAL A 146 -4.13 0.56 7.80
N LEU A 147 -4.83 0.90 6.72
CA LEU A 147 -5.03 2.29 6.30
C LEU A 147 -5.86 3.10 7.29
N THR A 148 -6.98 2.53 7.76
CA THR A 148 -7.86 3.21 8.71
C THR A 148 -7.25 3.29 10.11
N GLY A 149 -6.51 2.26 10.52
CA GLY A 149 -5.74 2.24 11.77
C GLY A 149 -4.62 3.26 11.76
N SER A 150 -3.83 3.33 10.68
CA SER A 150 -2.78 4.34 10.53
C SER A 150 -3.33 5.76 10.62
N ALA A 151 -4.45 6.05 9.96
CA ALA A 151 -5.12 7.35 10.08
C ALA A 151 -5.56 7.61 11.53
N ALA A 152 -6.05 6.59 12.23
CA ALA A 152 -6.48 6.71 13.61
C ALA A 152 -5.29 6.97 14.57
N TYR A 153 -4.16 6.32 14.36
CA TYR A 153 -2.93 6.61 15.11
C TYR A 153 -2.47 8.04 14.89
N ALA A 154 -2.32 8.46 13.63
CA ALA A 154 -1.89 9.82 13.31
C ALA A 154 -2.78 10.90 13.94
N VAL A 155 -4.10 10.72 13.88
CA VAL A 155 -5.06 11.65 14.49
C VAL A 155 -4.98 11.60 16.02
N ALA A 156 -4.98 10.40 16.61
CA ALA A 156 -4.96 10.24 18.05
C ALA A 156 -3.68 10.82 18.67
N GLU A 157 -2.53 10.59 18.06
CA GLU A 157 -1.25 11.15 18.50
C GLU A 157 -1.23 12.67 18.40
N THR A 158 -1.73 13.23 17.29
CA THR A 158 -1.81 14.68 17.09
C THR A 158 -2.62 15.36 18.19
N PHE A 159 -3.71 14.74 18.66
CA PHE A 159 -4.60 15.28 19.68
C PHE A 159 -4.33 14.75 21.10
N GLY A 160 -3.33 13.91 21.28
CA GLY A 160 -3.01 13.30 22.57
C GLY A 160 -4.13 12.39 23.11
N TRP A 161 -4.85 11.69 22.23
CA TRP A 161 -5.91 10.77 22.64
C TRP A 161 -5.34 9.38 22.94
N PRO A 162 -5.99 8.61 23.86
CA PRO A 162 -5.65 7.21 24.01
C PRO A 162 -5.80 6.48 22.67
N SER A 163 -4.74 5.79 22.27
CA SER A 163 -4.63 5.05 21.01
C SER A 163 -4.04 3.68 21.26
N GLY A 164 -4.37 2.75 20.41
CA GLY A 164 -3.84 1.40 20.40
C GLY A 164 -4.90 0.40 19.97
N LEU A 165 -4.47 -0.59 19.16
CA LEU A 165 -5.33 -1.71 18.77
C LEU A 165 -5.53 -2.70 19.93
N ASP A 166 -4.59 -2.76 20.87
CA ASP A 166 -4.70 -3.53 22.11
C ASP A 166 -5.65 -2.89 23.12
N GLU A 167 -5.95 -1.59 22.97
CA GLU A 167 -6.85 -0.90 23.87
C GLU A 167 -8.31 -1.30 23.61
N LYS A 168 -9.05 -1.50 24.69
CA LYS A 168 -10.50 -1.77 24.57
C LYS A 168 -11.22 -0.56 23.96
N PRO A 169 -12.19 -0.78 23.05
CA PRO A 169 -12.92 0.32 22.40
C PRO A 169 -13.57 1.30 23.40
N ARG A 170 -13.86 0.87 24.61
CA ARG A 170 -14.40 1.74 25.68
C ARG A 170 -13.40 2.75 26.20
N HIS A 171 -12.10 2.46 26.15
CA HIS A 171 -11.02 3.34 26.62
C HIS A 171 -10.53 4.25 25.50
N ALA A 172 -10.44 3.76 24.27
CA ALA A 172 -9.96 4.50 23.09
C ALA A 172 -11.11 4.85 22.10
N LYS A 173 -12.25 5.36 22.61
CA LYS A 173 -13.46 5.61 21.80
C LYS A 173 -13.21 6.53 20.59
N LYS A 174 -12.35 7.55 20.75
CA LYS A 174 -12.05 8.50 19.68
C LYS A 174 -11.17 7.85 18.60
N PHE A 175 -10.21 7.02 19.01
CA PHE A 175 -9.37 6.24 18.11
C PHE A 175 -10.22 5.32 17.22
N TYR A 176 -11.06 4.48 17.83
CA TYR A 176 -11.99 3.62 17.08
C TYR A 176 -13.05 4.39 16.30
N GLY A 177 -13.41 5.59 16.77
CA GLY A 177 -14.28 6.52 16.05
C GLY A 177 -13.65 7.00 14.75
N VAL A 178 -12.35 7.28 14.72
CA VAL A 178 -11.63 7.64 13.48
C VAL A 178 -11.60 6.46 12.52
N ILE A 179 -11.34 5.24 12.98
CA ILE A 179 -11.38 4.02 12.14
C ILE A 179 -12.75 3.87 11.47
N ALA A 180 -13.82 3.96 12.27
CA ALA A 180 -15.19 3.86 11.75
C ALA A 180 -15.52 4.98 10.76
N ALA A 181 -15.17 6.23 11.10
CA ALA A 181 -15.40 7.38 10.23
C ALA A 181 -14.63 7.27 8.90
N SER A 182 -13.35 6.87 8.94
CA SER A 182 -12.53 6.67 7.73
C SER A 182 -13.11 5.59 6.83
N THR A 183 -13.58 4.48 7.42
CA THR A 183 -14.23 3.41 6.67
C THR A 183 -15.52 3.88 6.02
N ILE A 184 -16.37 4.59 6.77
CA ILE A 184 -17.65 5.13 6.25
C ILE A 184 -17.39 6.14 5.14
N ILE A 185 -16.43 7.05 5.32
CA ILE A 185 -16.04 8.03 4.28
C ILE A 185 -15.59 7.31 3.01
N GLY A 186 -14.75 6.26 3.14
CA GLY A 186 -14.32 5.45 2.00
C GLY A 186 -15.50 4.85 1.22
N VAL A 187 -16.47 4.29 1.93
CA VAL A 187 -17.70 3.76 1.30
C VAL A 187 -18.53 4.86 0.64
N LEU A 188 -18.66 6.03 1.30
CA LEU A 188 -19.43 7.15 0.76
C LEU A 188 -18.82 7.76 -0.51
N ILE A 189 -17.48 7.74 -0.63
CA ILE A 189 -16.76 8.19 -1.84
C ILE A 189 -17.18 7.34 -3.05
N ASP A 190 -17.32 6.03 -2.87
CA ASP A 190 -17.78 5.12 -3.94
C ASP A 190 -19.24 5.43 -4.35
N PHE A 191 -20.14 5.63 -3.38
CA PHE A 191 -21.52 6.03 -3.66
C PHE A 191 -21.66 7.43 -4.26
N ALA A 192 -20.71 8.32 -4.04
CA ALA A 192 -20.67 9.64 -4.66
C ALA A 192 -20.28 9.62 -6.15
N GLY A 193 -20.02 8.43 -6.72
CA GLY A 193 -19.68 8.25 -8.12
C GLY A 193 -18.24 8.67 -8.46
N ILE A 194 -17.40 8.83 -7.46
CA ILE A 194 -15.96 9.06 -7.68
C ILE A 194 -15.34 7.74 -8.14
N ASN A 195 -14.65 7.78 -9.29
CA ASN A 195 -14.00 6.58 -9.81
C ASN A 195 -12.91 6.09 -8.85
N PRO A 196 -13.03 4.86 -8.29
CA PRO A 196 -12.07 4.33 -7.30
C PRO A 196 -10.64 4.22 -7.83
N ILE A 197 -10.47 3.89 -9.12
CA ILE A 197 -9.16 3.75 -9.74
C ILE A 197 -8.47 5.10 -9.85
N SER A 198 -9.22 6.13 -10.27
CA SER A 198 -8.70 7.50 -10.29
C SER A 198 -8.37 8.01 -8.88
N ALA A 199 -9.22 7.72 -7.90
CA ALA A 199 -8.96 8.08 -6.50
C ALA A 199 -7.69 7.42 -5.97
N LEU A 200 -7.48 6.13 -6.22
CA LEU A 200 -6.26 5.41 -5.84
C LEU A 200 -5.02 5.99 -6.54
N PHE A 201 -5.12 6.30 -7.83
CA PHE A 201 -4.00 6.91 -8.57
C PHE A 201 -3.59 8.26 -7.98
N TRP A 202 -4.54 9.17 -7.75
CA TRP A 202 -4.24 10.47 -7.17
C TRP A 202 -3.76 10.38 -5.72
N THR A 203 -4.27 9.45 -4.94
CA THR A 203 -3.74 9.16 -3.60
C THR A 203 -2.28 8.72 -3.67
N ALA A 204 -1.94 7.87 -4.63
CA ALA A 204 -0.56 7.43 -4.85
C ALA A 204 0.35 8.61 -5.25
N VAL A 205 -0.11 9.52 -6.12
CA VAL A 205 0.63 10.74 -6.47
C VAL A 205 0.87 11.62 -5.23
N ILE A 206 -0.16 11.85 -4.43
CA ILE A 206 -0.05 12.63 -3.19
C ILE A 206 0.96 11.98 -2.24
N ASN A 207 0.87 10.68 -2.02
CA ASN A 207 1.83 9.93 -1.20
C ASN A 207 3.26 10.10 -1.71
N GLY A 208 3.48 10.00 -3.03
CA GLY A 208 4.79 10.17 -3.64
C GLY A 208 5.39 11.58 -3.46
N VAL A 209 4.54 12.60 -3.39
CA VAL A 209 4.97 14.00 -3.13
C VAL A 209 5.23 14.23 -1.63
N VAL A 210 4.43 13.62 -0.76
CA VAL A 210 4.51 13.83 0.70
C VAL A 210 5.63 12.98 1.34
N ALA A 211 5.95 11.82 0.77
CA ALA A 211 6.96 10.93 1.34
C ALA A 211 8.37 11.57 1.51
N PRO A 212 8.95 12.27 0.51
CA PRO A 212 10.28 12.86 0.68
C PRO A 212 10.40 13.87 1.83
N PRO A 213 9.47 14.84 2.02
CA PRO A 213 9.50 15.71 3.18
C PRO A 213 9.44 14.98 4.51
N LEU A 214 8.61 13.91 4.60
CA LEU A 214 8.48 13.12 5.84
C LEU A 214 9.71 12.28 6.16
N LEU A 215 10.51 11.92 5.16
CA LEU A 215 11.76 11.19 5.38
C LEU A 215 12.89 12.10 5.89
N VAL A 216 12.75 13.42 5.78
CA VAL A 216 13.77 14.41 6.17
C VAL A 216 13.53 14.96 7.59
N VAL A 217 12.30 14.88 8.09
CA VAL A 217 11.90 15.32 9.43
C VAL A 217 12.20 14.25 10.46
#